data_5a7872172ca53b28fdc8643ae71ca84a
#
_entry.id   5a7872172ca53b28fdc8643ae71ca84a
#
_cell.length_a   1.000
_cell.length_b   1.000
_cell.length_c   1.000
_cell.angle_alpha   90.00
_cell.angle_beta   90.00
_cell.angle_gamma   90.00
#
_symmetry.space_group_name_H-M   'P 1'
#
loop_
_entity.id
_entity.type
_entity.pdbx_description
1 polymer ?
#
loop_
_entity_poly.entity_id
_entity_poly.type
_entity_poly.pdbx_seq_one_letter_code
_entity_poly.pdbx_strand_id
1 'polypeptide(L)'
;QIIVSSALTPNQPGVEATWKVINIEDYPFTSVRVYAADGSTVFQSDNYQNEWTGTNIRTGSALPTGPYYYRIELGGTSNEALEGWLYIFN
;
A
#
# COMPACT_ATOMS: atom_id res chain seq x y z
N GLN A 1 13.84 0.88 10.79
CA GLN A 1 13.87 0.61 9.36
C GLN A 1 12.52 0.09 8.88
N ILE A 2 12.03 0.65 7.80
CA ILE A 2 10.75 0.25 7.20
C ILE A 2 10.98 -0.89 6.22
N ILE A 3 10.11 -1.89 6.28
CA ILE A 3 10.08 -2.97 5.31
C ILE A 3 8.69 -3.00 4.70
N VAL A 4 8.61 -2.91 3.37
CA VAL A 4 7.35 -2.83 2.65
C VAL A 4 7.08 -4.17 1.98
N SER A 5 5.90 -4.73 2.20
CA SER A 5 5.49 -5.95 1.51
C SER A 5 5.31 -5.68 0.03
N SER A 6 5.87 -6.55 -0.81
CA SER A 6 5.79 -6.40 -2.26
C SER A 6 4.68 -7.25 -2.88
N ALA A 7 3.91 -7.95 -2.06
CA ALA A 7 2.83 -8.82 -2.54
C ALA A 7 1.60 -8.67 -1.67
N LEU A 8 0.44 -8.80 -2.28
CA LEU A 8 -0.85 -8.69 -1.59
C LEU A 8 -1.78 -9.74 -2.17
N THR A 9 -2.35 -10.57 -1.28
CA THR A 9 -3.26 -11.65 -1.69
C THR A 9 -4.58 -11.53 -0.92
N PRO A 10 -5.43 -10.57 -1.30
CA PRO A 10 -6.60 -10.22 -0.48
C PRO A 10 -7.65 -11.31 -0.38
N ASN A 11 -7.70 -12.22 -1.36
CA ASN A 11 -8.69 -13.29 -1.36
C ASN A 11 -8.23 -14.56 -0.65
N GLN A 12 -7.05 -14.54 -0.04
CA GLN A 12 -6.51 -15.69 0.67
C GLN A 12 -6.26 -15.32 2.12
N PRO A 13 -6.62 -16.18 3.07
CA PRO A 13 -6.31 -15.90 4.48
C PRO A 13 -4.79 -15.92 4.71
N GLY A 14 -4.32 -15.04 5.58
CA GLY A 14 -2.91 -15.00 5.92
C GLY A 14 -2.41 -13.58 6.08
N VAL A 15 -1.09 -13.47 6.23
CA VAL A 15 -0.47 -12.20 6.54
C VAL A 15 -0.50 -11.21 5.39
N GLU A 16 -0.73 -11.69 4.17
CA GLU A 16 -0.74 -10.83 2.99
C GLU A 16 -2.15 -10.48 2.53
N ALA A 17 -3.15 -10.72 3.37
CA ALA A 17 -4.52 -10.32 3.08
C ALA A 17 -4.69 -8.79 3.12
N THR A 18 -3.84 -8.09 3.87
CA THR A 18 -3.73 -6.63 3.83
C THR A 18 -2.30 -6.25 3.50
N TRP A 19 -2.13 -5.06 2.93
CA TRP A 19 -0.80 -4.57 2.58
C TRP A 19 -0.07 -4.12 3.84
N LYS A 20 1.07 -4.74 4.11
CA LYS A 20 1.82 -4.52 5.34
C LYS A 20 3.02 -3.62 5.08
N VAL A 21 3.14 -2.60 5.90
CA VAL A 21 4.34 -1.77 6.00
C VAL A 21 4.88 -1.98 7.40
N ILE A 22 5.97 -2.75 7.50
CA ILE A 22 6.52 -3.15 8.79
C ILE A 22 7.16 -1.96 9.48
N ASN A 23 6.88 -1.79 10.77
CA ASN A 23 7.37 -0.69 11.61
C ASN A 23 6.72 0.66 11.28
N ILE A 24 5.56 0.65 10.62
CA ILE A 24 4.88 1.90 10.29
C ILE A 24 4.48 2.69 11.54
N GLU A 25 4.28 1.99 12.67
CA GLU A 25 3.93 2.64 13.93
C GLU A 25 5.01 3.57 14.45
N ASP A 26 6.25 3.41 13.97
CA ASP A 26 7.35 4.30 14.34
C ASP A 26 7.31 5.62 13.56
N TYR A 27 6.41 5.74 12.57
CA TYR A 27 6.32 6.90 11.69
C TYR A 27 4.86 7.34 11.59
N PRO A 28 4.34 8.04 12.62
CA PRO A 28 2.93 8.45 12.60
C PRO A 28 2.63 9.39 11.43
N PHE A 29 1.42 9.28 10.90
CA PHE A 29 0.96 10.08 9.76
C PHE A 29 1.75 9.82 8.49
N THR A 30 2.20 8.58 8.31
CA THR A 30 2.83 8.17 7.06
C THR A 30 1.79 8.14 5.94
N SER A 31 2.09 8.84 4.83
CA SER A 31 1.23 8.85 3.65
C SER A 31 1.60 7.72 2.72
N VAL A 32 0.60 7.04 2.18
CA VAL A 32 0.83 6.03 1.15
C VAL A 32 -0.07 6.32 -0.05
N ARG A 33 0.44 6.00 -1.23
CA ARG A 33 -0.32 6.08 -2.48
C ARG A 33 0.02 4.88 -3.33
N VAL A 34 -0.99 4.34 -4.00
CA VAL A 34 -0.81 3.22 -4.92
C VAL A 34 -1.42 3.60 -6.25
N TYR A 35 -0.69 3.33 -7.33
CA TYR A 35 -1.07 3.70 -8.68
C TYR A 35 -1.18 2.48 -9.55
N ALA A 36 -2.18 2.48 -10.44
CA ALA A 36 -2.29 1.46 -11.46
C ALA A 36 -1.25 1.69 -12.57
N ALA A 37 -1.13 0.73 -13.47
CA ALA A 37 -0.16 0.82 -14.56
C ALA A 37 -0.38 2.03 -15.48
N ASP A 38 -1.63 2.53 -15.54
CA ASP A 38 -1.94 3.71 -16.36
C ASP A 38 -1.70 5.03 -15.62
N GLY A 39 -1.20 4.96 -14.38
CA GLY A 39 -0.89 6.14 -13.58
C GLY A 39 -2.03 6.65 -12.72
N SER A 40 -3.20 6.04 -12.79
CA SER A 40 -4.32 6.48 -11.96
C SER A 40 -4.12 6.03 -10.51
N THR A 41 -4.52 6.89 -9.56
CA THR A 41 -4.44 6.57 -8.14
C THR A 41 -5.56 5.60 -7.78
N VAL A 42 -5.20 4.45 -7.22
CA VAL A 42 -6.19 3.45 -6.80
C VAL A 42 -6.34 3.38 -5.30
N PHE A 43 -5.37 3.89 -4.55
CA PHE A 43 -5.44 3.95 -3.09
C PHE A 43 -4.61 5.11 -2.58
N GLN A 44 -5.08 5.73 -1.49
CA GLN A 44 -4.37 6.83 -0.84
C GLN A 44 -4.79 6.88 0.62
N SER A 45 -3.81 7.12 1.50
CA SER A 45 -4.06 7.31 2.93
C SER A 45 -3.02 8.26 3.49
N ASP A 46 -3.43 9.14 4.39
CA ASP A 46 -2.51 10.07 5.06
C ASP A 46 -2.07 9.57 6.44
N ASN A 47 -2.58 8.43 6.86
CA ASN A 47 -2.22 7.81 8.13
C ASN A 47 -2.46 6.31 8.03
N TYR A 48 -1.62 5.66 7.24
CA TYR A 48 -1.83 4.26 6.90
C TYR A 48 -1.62 3.35 8.10
N GLN A 49 -2.54 2.39 8.30
CA GLN A 49 -2.54 1.48 9.45
C GLN A 49 -2.55 0.01 9.02
N ASN A 50 -1.97 -0.30 7.86
CA ASN A 50 -1.88 -1.68 7.35
C ASN A 50 -3.26 -2.32 7.12
N GLU A 51 -4.22 -1.52 6.69
CA GLU A 51 -5.61 -1.97 6.58
C GLU A 51 -6.10 -2.20 5.16
N TRP A 52 -5.32 -1.83 4.14
CA TRP A 52 -5.78 -1.89 2.75
C TRP A 52 -5.79 -3.32 2.24
N THR A 53 -6.89 -3.69 1.58
CA THR A 53 -7.09 -5.04 1.07
C THR A 53 -7.12 -5.12 -0.44
N GLY A 54 -6.52 -4.15 -1.13
CA GLY A 54 -6.39 -4.21 -2.59
C GLY A 54 -7.64 -3.78 -3.34
N THR A 55 -8.42 -2.87 -2.77
CA THR A 55 -9.60 -2.35 -3.45
C THR A 55 -9.34 -0.95 -3.99
N ASN A 56 -10.02 -0.60 -5.08
CA ASN A 56 -9.97 0.76 -5.61
C ASN A 56 -10.77 1.66 -4.67
N ILE A 57 -10.09 2.66 -4.10
CA ILE A 57 -10.72 3.53 -3.11
C ILE A 57 -11.87 4.35 -3.69
N ARG A 58 -11.87 4.54 -5.01
CA ARG A 58 -12.89 5.36 -5.67
C ARG A 58 -14.15 4.57 -6.01
N THR A 59 -14.03 3.26 -6.27
CA THR A 59 -15.15 2.44 -6.70
C THR A 59 -15.53 1.37 -5.69
N GLY A 60 -14.61 1.02 -4.78
CA GLY A 60 -14.81 -0.07 -3.83
C GLY A 60 -14.62 -1.46 -4.40
N SER A 61 -14.29 -1.57 -5.68
CA SER A 61 -14.11 -2.85 -6.34
C SER A 61 -12.71 -3.39 -6.13
N ALA A 62 -12.58 -4.73 -6.08
CA ALA A 62 -11.29 -5.38 -5.99
C ALA A 62 -10.45 -5.05 -7.23
N LEU A 63 -9.17 -4.77 -7.01
CA LEU A 63 -8.27 -4.47 -8.13
C LEU A 63 -7.88 -5.75 -8.86
N PRO A 64 -7.72 -5.71 -10.18
CA PRO A 64 -7.28 -6.88 -10.94
C PRO A 64 -5.88 -7.32 -10.52
N THR A 65 -5.61 -8.61 -10.69
CA THR A 65 -4.26 -9.16 -10.50
C THR A 65 -3.28 -8.45 -11.42
N GLY A 66 -2.16 -8.01 -10.87
CA GLY A 66 -1.13 -7.36 -11.66
C GLY A 66 -0.22 -6.49 -10.83
N PRO A 67 0.71 -5.79 -11.51
CA PRO A 67 1.64 -4.91 -10.83
C PRO A 67 1.01 -3.54 -10.58
N TYR A 68 1.34 -2.97 -9.42
CA TYR A 68 0.93 -1.63 -9.02
C TYR A 68 2.16 -0.92 -8.46
N TYR A 69 2.18 0.39 -8.58
CA TYR A 69 3.31 1.19 -8.12
C TYR A 69 2.93 1.90 -6.84
N TYR A 70 3.81 1.89 -5.84
CA TYR A 70 3.51 2.58 -4.58
C TYR A 70 4.53 3.68 -4.32
N ARG A 71 4.08 4.68 -3.57
CA ARG A 71 4.93 5.73 -3.02
C ARG A 71 4.52 5.92 -1.57
N ILE A 72 5.52 5.87 -0.68
CA ILE A 72 5.31 6.03 0.76
C ILE A 72 6.15 7.21 1.22
N GLU A 73 5.51 8.16 1.88
CA GLU A 73 6.21 9.29 2.49
C GLU A 73 6.13 9.12 3.99
N LEU A 74 7.27 8.84 4.62
CA LEU A 74 7.31 8.56 6.04
C LEU A 74 6.98 9.80 6.85
N GLY A 75 6.16 9.60 7.88
CA GLY A 75 5.70 10.70 8.72
C GLY A 75 6.67 11.01 9.85
N GLY A 76 6.18 11.82 10.78
CA GLY A 76 6.99 12.26 11.90
C GLY A 76 8.05 13.26 11.46
N THR A 77 9.27 13.08 11.95
CA THR A 77 10.37 13.98 11.60
C THR A 77 11.18 13.49 10.41
N SER A 78 10.80 12.34 9.84
CA SER A 78 11.49 11.79 8.68
C SER A 78 11.06 12.50 7.40
N ASN A 79 12.00 12.70 6.50
CA ASN A 79 11.71 13.24 5.16
C ASN A 79 11.92 12.18 4.08
N GLU A 80 11.99 10.91 4.50
CA GLU A 80 12.23 9.83 3.55
C GLU A 80 10.99 9.46 2.77
N ALA A 81 11.18 9.11 1.51
CA ALA A 81 10.14 8.55 0.67
C ALA A 81 10.62 7.23 0.10
N LEU A 82 9.71 6.27 0.01
CA LEU A 82 9.98 4.95 -0.53
C LEU A 82 9.08 4.75 -1.74
N GLU A 83 9.62 4.13 -2.79
CA GLU A 83 8.85 3.83 -4.00
C GLU A 83 9.20 2.43 -4.46
N GLY A 84 8.24 1.76 -5.07
CA GLY A 84 8.49 0.43 -5.60
C GLY A 84 7.25 -0.17 -6.21
N TRP A 85 7.35 -1.45 -6.50
CA TRP A 85 6.26 -2.20 -7.13
C TRP A 85 5.61 -3.12 -6.12
N LEU A 86 4.28 -3.18 -6.20
CA LEU A 86 3.46 -4.07 -5.39
C LEU A 86 2.68 -4.95 -6.35
N TYR A 87 2.74 -6.27 -6.18
CA TYR A 87 1.98 -7.19 -7.01
C TYR A 87 0.74 -7.67 -6.25
N ILE A 88 -0.42 -7.52 -6.86
CA ILE A 88 -1.69 -7.95 -6.26
C ILE A 88 -2.14 -9.23 -6.96
N PHE A 89 -2.40 -10.26 -6.16
CA PHE A 89 -2.89 -11.56 -6.63
C PHE A 89 -4.33 -11.72 -6.16
N ASN A 90 -5.25 -11.50 -7.05
CA ASN A 90 -6.67 -11.64 -6.72
C ASN A 90 -7.22 -12.98 -7.14
#